data_7eebbb102c3d0b2bd1cf7ac5a432b304
#
_entry.id   7eebbb102c3d0b2bd1cf7ac5a432b304
#
_cell.length_a   1.000
_cell.length_b   1.000
_cell.length_c   1.000
_cell.angle_alpha   90.00
_cell.angle_beta   90.00
_cell.angle_gamma   90.00
#
_symmetry.space_group_name_H-M   'P 1'
#
loop_
_entity.id
_entity.type
_entity.pdbx_description
1 polymer ?
#
loop_
_entity_poly.entity_id
_entity_poly.type
_entity_poly.pdbx_seq_one_letter_code
_entity_poly.pdbx_strand_id
1 'polypeptide(L)'
;MSAGVEGLPETIARLRRDVCLLHAELTRYELVVWTAGNVSARVPGHDLMVIKPSGVSYDELTPELMVVTDLYGTPVTSAAAGSPAQWQNPALTPSSDTAAHAYVYRHMPEVGGVVHTHSTYATAWAARGEAIPCVLTMMGDEFGGSIPVGPFALIGDDAIGRGIVETLSGSPSPAVLMQNHGPFTIGKDARAAVKAAVMCEEVARTVHISRQLGEPLPIDQAQIKALHDRYQNVYGR
;
A
#
# COMPACT_ATOMS: atom_id res chain seq x y z
N MET A 1 -2.09 -32.34 -14.62
CA MET A 1 -0.85 -32.10 -13.86
C MET A 1 -1.23 -31.18 -12.72
N SER A 2 -1.31 -31.68 -11.47
CA SER A 2 -1.61 -30.85 -10.30
C SER A 2 -0.43 -29.92 -10.09
N ALA A 3 -0.64 -28.61 -10.19
CA ALA A 3 0.32 -27.65 -9.68
C ALA A 3 0.59 -28.00 -8.22
N GLY A 4 1.81 -28.45 -7.91
CA GLY A 4 2.20 -28.72 -6.52
C GLY A 4 2.00 -27.44 -5.72
N VAL A 5 1.43 -27.57 -4.52
CA VAL A 5 1.29 -26.43 -3.59
C VAL A 5 2.70 -25.93 -3.29
N GLU A 6 2.99 -24.67 -3.66
CA GLU A 6 4.26 -24.00 -3.36
C GLU A 6 4.51 -24.02 -1.86
N GLY A 7 5.67 -24.49 -1.43
CA GLY A 7 6.02 -24.51 0.00
C GLY A 7 6.22 -23.10 0.56
N LEU A 8 6.16 -22.96 1.88
CA LEU A 8 6.35 -21.68 2.54
C LEU A 8 7.69 -21.00 2.19
N PRO A 9 8.84 -21.72 2.14
CA PRO A 9 10.11 -21.11 1.73
C PRO A 9 10.10 -20.52 0.32
N GLU A 10 9.54 -21.25 -0.63
CA GLU A 10 9.43 -20.83 -2.03
C GLU A 10 8.50 -19.63 -2.18
N THR A 11 7.36 -19.64 -1.47
CA THR A 11 6.41 -18.50 -1.42
C THR A 11 7.09 -17.25 -0.89
N ILE A 12 7.85 -17.34 0.21
CA ILE A 12 8.58 -16.19 0.76
C ILE A 12 9.67 -15.70 -0.20
N ALA A 13 10.43 -16.62 -0.81
CA ALA A 13 11.46 -16.24 -1.78
C ALA A 13 10.86 -15.52 -3.01
N ARG A 14 9.70 -15.96 -3.48
CA ARG A 14 8.96 -15.28 -4.55
C ARG A 14 8.47 -13.90 -4.09
N LEU A 15 7.82 -13.79 -2.93
CA LEU A 15 7.32 -12.52 -2.42
C LEU A 15 8.45 -11.50 -2.17
N ARG A 16 9.62 -11.93 -1.70
CA ARG A 16 10.79 -11.06 -1.57
C ARG A 16 11.22 -10.48 -2.92
N ARG A 17 11.24 -11.29 -3.98
CA ARG A 17 11.52 -10.81 -5.34
C ARG A 17 10.45 -9.85 -5.83
N ASP A 18 9.18 -10.20 -5.66
CA ASP A 18 8.06 -9.38 -6.12
C ASP A 18 8.03 -8.03 -5.41
N VAL A 19 8.16 -8.01 -4.08
CA VAL A 19 8.19 -6.78 -3.27
C VAL A 19 9.40 -5.92 -3.64
N CYS A 20 10.59 -6.52 -3.83
CA CYS A 20 11.78 -5.81 -4.27
C CYS A 20 11.58 -5.14 -5.63
N LEU A 21 11.04 -5.87 -6.62
CA LEU A 21 10.74 -5.32 -7.95
C LEU A 21 9.70 -4.20 -7.90
N LEU A 22 8.69 -4.33 -7.04
CA LEU A 22 7.65 -3.31 -6.90
C LEU A 22 8.15 -2.02 -6.25
N HIS A 23 9.22 -2.06 -5.46
CA HIS A 23 9.88 -0.84 -4.98
C HIS A 23 10.50 -0.01 -6.12
N ALA A 24 10.98 -0.65 -7.20
CA ALA A 24 11.47 0.05 -8.37
C ALA A 24 10.34 0.83 -9.10
N GLU A 25 9.09 0.37 -9.03
CA GLU A 25 7.96 1.13 -9.56
C GLU A 25 7.69 2.41 -8.77
N LEU A 26 7.92 2.41 -7.44
CA LEU A 26 7.76 3.62 -6.63
C LEU A 26 8.73 4.72 -7.06
N THR A 27 9.98 4.38 -7.36
CA THR A 27 10.97 5.33 -7.87
C THR A 27 10.68 5.74 -9.31
N ARG A 28 10.26 4.80 -10.15
CA ARG A 28 9.92 5.05 -11.56
C ARG A 28 8.78 6.07 -11.72
N TYR A 29 7.79 6.02 -10.83
CA TYR A 29 6.64 6.93 -10.81
C TYR A 29 6.82 8.13 -9.87
N GLU A 30 8.03 8.34 -9.34
CA GLU A 30 8.39 9.48 -8.48
C GLU A 30 7.49 9.57 -7.22
N LEU A 31 7.09 8.41 -6.67
CA LEU A 31 6.21 8.35 -5.50
C LEU A 31 6.96 8.46 -4.17
N VAL A 32 8.28 8.38 -4.20
CA VAL A 32 9.14 8.31 -3.02
C VAL A 32 10.40 9.16 -3.20
N VAL A 33 10.95 9.61 -2.07
CA VAL A 33 12.19 10.38 -2.00
C VAL A 33 13.12 9.72 -0.98
N TRP A 34 14.39 9.57 -1.34
CA TRP A 34 15.44 8.98 -0.49
C TRP A 34 15.06 7.56 -0.08
N THR A 35 14.93 7.26 1.23
CA THR A 35 14.54 5.95 1.75
C THR A 35 13.08 5.85 2.21
N ALA A 36 12.33 6.96 2.11
CA ALA A 36 10.93 7.05 2.55
C ALA A 36 10.00 6.19 1.68
N GLY A 37 8.92 5.72 2.27
CA GLY A 37 7.95 4.86 1.61
C GLY A 37 8.38 3.38 1.57
N ASN A 38 7.40 2.53 1.34
CA ASN A 38 7.61 1.08 1.34
C ASN A 38 6.43 0.32 0.73
N VAL A 39 6.71 -0.91 0.35
CA VAL A 39 5.74 -1.93 -0.10
C VAL A 39 5.85 -3.12 0.83
N SER A 40 4.71 -3.71 1.19
CA SER A 40 4.67 -5.02 1.83
C SER A 40 3.74 -5.99 1.11
N ALA A 41 3.93 -7.28 1.35
CA ALA A 41 3.05 -8.34 0.91
C ALA A 41 2.76 -9.30 2.05
N ARG A 42 1.47 -9.68 2.23
CA ARG A 42 1.07 -10.77 3.12
C ARG A 42 1.54 -12.10 2.55
N VAL A 43 1.98 -13.01 3.39
CA VAL A 43 2.26 -14.40 3.00
C VAL A 43 0.94 -15.18 3.02
N PRO A 44 0.44 -15.67 1.87
CA PRO A 44 -0.84 -16.38 1.82
C PRO A 44 -0.88 -17.59 2.76
N GLY A 45 -1.95 -17.68 3.54
CA GLY A 45 -2.18 -18.80 4.47
C GLY A 45 -1.31 -18.78 5.74
N HIS A 46 -0.54 -17.71 5.96
CA HIS A 46 0.33 -17.57 7.13
C HIS A 46 0.20 -16.17 7.77
N ASP A 47 0.42 -16.10 9.07
CA ASP A 47 0.45 -14.81 9.81
C ASP A 47 1.83 -14.14 9.67
N LEU A 48 2.28 -14.00 8.43
CA LEU A 48 3.56 -13.44 8.03
C LEU A 48 3.38 -12.38 6.94
N MET A 49 4.33 -11.45 6.87
CA MET A 49 4.46 -10.51 5.75
C MET A 49 5.93 -10.29 5.38
N VAL A 50 6.14 -9.83 4.15
CA VAL A 50 7.43 -9.38 3.63
C VAL A 50 7.37 -7.87 3.45
N ILE A 51 8.38 -7.14 3.94
CA ILE A 51 8.44 -5.68 3.90
C ILE A 51 9.87 -5.19 3.65
N LYS A 52 10.00 -3.95 3.15
CA LYS A 52 11.29 -3.26 2.97
C LYS A 52 12.02 -3.06 4.30
N PRO A 53 13.36 -3.23 4.34
CA PRO A 53 14.17 -2.81 5.48
C PRO A 53 14.16 -1.28 5.64
N SER A 54 14.28 -0.81 6.88
CA SER A 54 14.47 0.61 7.20
C SER A 54 15.86 1.10 6.76
N GLY A 55 15.93 2.33 6.26
CA GLY A 55 17.19 3.03 5.99
C GLY A 55 18.00 2.53 4.78
N VAL A 56 17.53 1.50 4.05
CA VAL A 56 18.20 1.02 2.83
C VAL A 56 17.69 1.81 1.62
N SER A 57 18.60 2.34 0.81
CA SER A 57 18.27 3.09 -0.40
C SER A 57 17.65 2.18 -1.47
N TYR A 58 16.85 2.77 -2.36
CA TYR A 58 16.16 2.00 -3.39
C TYR A 58 17.12 1.29 -4.36
N ASP A 59 18.27 1.90 -4.66
CA ASP A 59 19.29 1.35 -5.55
C ASP A 59 20.06 0.17 -4.94
N GLU A 60 20.04 0.05 -3.61
CA GLU A 60 20.71 -1.03 -2.87
C GLU A 60 19.75 -2.18 -2.55
N LEU A 61 18.44 -2.04 -2.82
CA LEU A 61 17.47 -3.08 -2.50
C LEU A 61 17.69 -4.34 -3.32
N THR A 62 17.78 -5.47 -2.62
CA THR A 62 17.76 -6.80 -3.22
C THR A 62 16.70 -7.67 -2.55
N PRO A 63 16.25 -8.76 -3.17
CA PRO A 63 15.29 -9.66 -2.55
C PRO A 63 15.75 -10.21 -1.20
N GLU A 64 17.04 -10.40 -1.00
CA GLU A 64 17.65 -10.94 0.23
C GLU A 64 17.56 -9.94 1.39
N LEU A 65 17.47 -8.64 1.08
CA LEU A 65 17.32 -7.59 2.09
C LEU A 65 15.87 -7.43 2.58
N MET A 66 14.86 -7.94 1.84
CA MET A 66 13.47 -7.86 2.28
C MET A 66 13.29 -8.62 3.60
N VAL A 67 12.70 -7.95 4.60
CA VAL A 67 12.50 -8.50 5.93
C VAL A 67 11.20 -9.30 5.98
N VAL A 68 11.22 -10.46 6.62
CA VAL A 68 10.02 -11.24 6.95
C VAL A 68 9.67 -10.96 8.41
N THR A 69 8.43 -10.56 8.67
CA THR A 69 7.91 -10.36 10.02
C THR A 69 6.63 -11.16 10.25
N ASP A 70 6.28 -11.38 11.51
CA ASP A 70 4.91 -11.75 11.85
C ASP A 70 3.95 -10.55 11.65
N LEU A 71 2.66 -10.77 11.83
CA LEU A 71 1.66 -9.70 11.73
C LEU A 71 1.58 -8.80 12.98
N TYR A 72 2.55 -8.90 13.89
CA TYR A 72 2.77 -7.94 14.99
C TYR A 72 4.03 -7.10 14.75
N GLY A 73 4.69 -7.30 13.59
CA GLY A 73 5.87 -6.56 13.19
C GLY A 73 7.19 -7.12 13.74
N THR A 74 7.15 -8.27 14.40
CA THR A 74 8.36 -8.92 14.94
C THR A 74 9.08 -9.65 13.82
N PRO A 75 10.39 -9.37 13.58
CA PRO A 75 11.16 -10.13 12.61
C PRO A 75 11.18 -11.63 12.93
N VAL A 76 10.91 -12.46 11.92
CA VAL A 76 10.96 -13.92 12.08
C VAL A 76 12.41 -14.37 12.15
N THR A 77 12.81 -14.86 13.32
CA THR A 77 14.13 -15.46 13.55
C THR A 77 14.06 -16.99 13.42
N SER A 78 15.18 -17.67 13.10
CA SER A 78 15.27 -19.09 12.75
C SER A 78 14.64 -20.07 13.73
N ALA A 79 14.51 -19.69 14.97
CA ALA A 79 14.07 -20.57 16.04
C ALA A 79 12.55 -20.81 16.06
N ALA A 80 11.76 -19.92 15.47
CA ALA A 80 10.31 -19.83 15.77
C ALA A 80 9.39 -20.64 14.83
N ALA A 81 9.84 -21.16 13.68
CA ALA A 81 8.92 -21.83 12.76
C ALA A 81 9.57 -22.74 11.72
N GLY A 82 10.70 -23.39 12.01
CA GLY A 82 11.39 -24.15 10.98
C GLY A 82 11.88 -23.27 9.81
N SER A 83 12.04 -21.98 10.08
CA SER A 83 12.42 -20.97 9.10
C SER A 83 13.85 -21.20 8.64
N PRO A 84 14.12 -21.28 7.33
CA PRO A 84 15.49 -21.36 6.84
C PRO A 84 16.32 -20.16 7.31
N ALA A 85 17.58 -20.40 7.66
CA ALA A 85 18.53 -19.36 8.10
C ALA A 85 18.63 -18.19 7.10
N GLN A 86 18.32 -18.45 5.83
CA GLN A 86 18.31 -17.45 4.76
C GLN A 86 17.24 -16.36 4.87
N TRP A 87 16.26 -16.49 5.79
CA TRP A 87 15.28 -15.42 6.04
C TRP A 87 15.76 -14.39 7.05
N GLN A 88 16.94 -14.64 7.63
CA GLN A 88 17.47 -13.86 8.72
C GLN A 88 18.62 -13.02 8.24
N ASN A 89 18.43 -11.73 8.40
CA ASN A 89 19.55 -10.82 8.52
C ASN A 89 19.32 -10.02 9.80
N PRO A 90 19.92 -10.43 10.93
CA PRO A 90 19.73 -9.78 12.23
C PRO A 90 20.21 -8.32 12.24
N ALA A 91 20.95 -7.90 11.22
CA ALA A 91 21.37 -6.50 11.05
C ALA A 91 20.28 -5.62 10.42
N LEU A 92 19.19 -6.21 9.87
CA LEU A 92 18.14 -5.45 9.21
C LEU A 92 16.96 -5.20 10.15
N THR A 93 16.62 -3.93 10.32
CA THR A 93 15.40 -3.49 10.98
C THR A 93 14.31 -3.35 9.92
N PRO A 94 13.09 -3.87 10.11
CA PRO A 94 11.98 -3.65 9.18
C PRO A 94 11.60 -2.16 9.14
N SER A 95 10.88 -1.74 8.09
CA SER A 95 10.39 -0.37 7.93
C SER A 95 9.69 0.15 9.18
N SER A 96 9.80 1.46 9.44
CA SER A 96 9.07 2.15 10.53
C SER A 96 7.55 2.00 10.44
N ASP A 97 7.02 1.75 9.24
CA ASP A 97 5.58 1.56 8.99
C ASP A 97 5.12 0.11 9.19
N THR A 98 6.01 -0.79 9.61
CA THR A 98 5.70 -2.21 9.79
C THR A 98 4.50 -2.44 10.71
N ALA A 99 4.38 -1.70 11.81
CA ALA A 99 3.25 -1.80 12.73
C ALA A 99 1.91 -1.44 12.02
N ALA A 100 1.92 -0.38 11.21
CA ALA A 100 0.74 0.05 10.44
C ALA A 100 0.31 -1.01 9.43
N HIS A 101 1.25 -1.55 8.62
CA HIS A 101 0.97 -2.61 7.64
C HIS A 101 0.49 -3.89 8.32
N ALA A 102 1.13 -4.30 9.39
CA ALA A 102 0.74 -5.47 10.17
C ALA A 102 -0.67 -5.32 10.75
N TYR A 103 -1.02 -4.13 11.25
CA TYR A 103 -2.37 -3.83 11.73
C TYR A 103 -3.42 -3.99 10.64
N VAL A 104 -3.18 -3.43 9.45
CA VAL A 104 -4.07 -3.59 8.29
C VAL A 104 -4.27 -5.07 7.97
N TYR A 105 -3.21 -5.86 7.90
CA TYR A 105 -3.32 -7.29 7.62
C TYR A 105 -4.09 -8.07 8.70
N ARG A 106 -4.00 -7.70 9.98
CA ARG A 106 -4.77 -8.36 11.04
C ARG A 106 -6.27 -8.07 10.95
N HIS A 107 -6.67 -6.87 10.49
CA HIS A 107 -8.04 -6.40 10.55
C HIS A 107 -8.76 -6.37 9.19
N MET A 108 -8.02 -6.54 8.09
CA MET A 108 -8.53 -6.64 6.72
C MET A 108 -7.98 -7.90 6.05
N PRO A 109 -8.58 -9.08 6.31
CA PRO A 109 -8.04 -10.37 5.84
C PRO A 109 -8.00 -10.52 4.32
N GLU A 110 -8.81 -9.74 3.59
CA GLU A 110 -8.83 -9.68 2.12
C GLU A 110 -7.64 -8.94 1.54
N VAL A 111 -6.92 -8.13 2.35
CA VAL A 111 -5.77 -7.34 1.90
C VAL A 111 -4.53 -8.23 1.85
N GLY A 112 -3.91 -8.30 0.68
CA GLY A 112 -2.66 -9.02 0.43
C GLY A 112 -1.46 -8.13 0.17
N GLY A 113 -1.65 -6.80 -0.02
CA GLY A 113 -0.59 -5.82 -0.19
C GLY A 113 -0.93 -4.47 0.44
N VAL A 114 0.08 -3.81 1.01
CA VAL A 114 -0.02 -2.44 1.53
C VAL A 114 1.17 -1.64 1.03
N VAL A 115 0.93 -0.40 0.64
CA VAL A 115 1.96 0.54 0.18
C VAL A 115 1.80 1.86 0.92
N HIS A 116 2.92 2.41 1.35
CA HIS A 116 3.02 3.79 1.83
C HIS A 116 3.95 4.60 0.95
N THR A 117 3.56 5.83 0.62
CA THR A 117 4.38 6.76 -0.14
C THR A 117 4.32 8.17 0.44
N HIS A 118 5.28 9.01 0.03
CA HIS A 118 5.29 10.44 0.28
C HIS A 118 5.17 11.22 -1.03
N SER A 119 4.39 10.68 -1.96
CA SER A 119 4.19 11.27 -3.28
C SER A 119 3.61 12.69 -3.17
N THR A 120 4.11 13.59 -3.98
CA THR A 120 4.02 15.05 -3.76
C THR A 120 2.59 15.57 -3.67
N TYR A 121 1.74 15.22 -4.64
CA TYR A 121 0.39 15.78 -4.70
C TYR A 121 -0.54 15.10 -3.68
N ALA A 122 -0.49 13.79 -3.52
CA ALA A 122 -1.30 13.11 -2.53
C ALA A 122 -0.92 13.52 -1.11
N THR A 123 0.38 13.72 -0.83
CA THR A 123 0.85 14.23 0.46
C THR A 123 0.43 15.69 0.69
N ALA A 124 0.39 16.53 -0.35
CA ALA A 124 -0.12 17.89 -0.23
C ALA A 124 -1.62 17.92 0.15
N TRP A 125 -2.43 17.02 -0.41
CA TRP A 125 -3.83 16.84 0.00
C TRP A 125 -3.93 16.35 1.44
N ALA A 126 -3.11 15.36 1.83
CA ALA A 126 -3.03 14.87 3.20
C ALA A 126 -2.68 15.98 4.21
N ALA A 127 -1.73 16.85 3.86
CA ALA A 127 -1.33 17.99 4.69
C ALA A 127 -2.45 19.03 4.89
N ARG A 128 -3.39 19.11 3.93
CA ARG A 128 -4.58 19.97 4.06
C ARG A 128 -5.70 19.32 4.87
N GLY A 129 -5.63 18.02 5.13
CA GLY A 129 -6.72 17.27 5.75
C GLY A 129 -7.97 17.22 4.86
N GLU A 130 -7.82 17.30 3.54
CA GLU A 130 -8.92 17.31 2.57
C GLU A 130 -8.94 16.01 1.77
N ALA A 131 -10.12 15.42 1.61
CA ALA A 131 -10.33 14.31 0.69
C ALA A 131 -10.17 14.78 -0.76
N ILE A 132 -9.66 13.89 -1.64
CA ILE A 132 -9.61 14.18 -3.07
C ILE A 132 -10.99 13.86 -3.65
N PRO A 133 -11.74 14.87 -4.16
CA PRO A 133 -13.09 14.66 -4.66
C PRO A 133 -13.08 13.85 -5.97
N CYS A 134 -14.10 13.00 -6.15
CA CYS A 134 -14.25 12.21 -7.36
C CYS A 134 -14.81 13.07 -8.51
N VAL A 135 -13.92 13.58 -9.34
CA VAL A 135 -14.25 14.42 -10.50
C VAL A 135 -13.66 13.89 -11.81
N LEU A 136 -13.04 12.71 -11.77
CA LEU A 136 -12.43 12.02 -12.90
C LEU A 136 -13.02 10.61 -13.04
N THR A 137 -13.27 10.15 -14.27
CA THR A 137 -13.73 8.77 -14.50
C THR A 137 -12.76 7.73 -13.95
N MET A 138 -11.44 8.00 -14.06
CA MET A 138 -10.38 7.19 -13.47
C MET A 138 -10.55 7.01 -11.95
N MET A 139 -11.07 8.03 -11.25
CA MET A 139 -11.36 7.92 -9.81
C MET A 139 -12.59 7.04 -9.56
N GLY A 140 -13.63 7.18 -10.39
CA GLY A 140 -14.78 6.27 -10.34
C GLY A 140 -14.34 4.82 -10.55
N ASP A 141 -13.52 4.56 -11.55
CA ASP A 141 -13.00 3.22 -11.88
C ASP A 141 -12.21 2.62 -10.72
N GLU A 142 -11.10 3.23 -10.32
CA GLU A 142 -10.14 2.66 -9.37
C GLU A 142 -10.57 2.79 -7.91
N PHE A 143 -11.14 3.95 -7.53
CA PHE A 143 -11.42 4.27 -6.12
C PHE A 143 -12.90 4.16 -5.76
N GLY A 144 -13.80 4.01 -6.73
CA GLY A 144 -15.24 3.95 -6.47
C GLY A 144 -15.81 5.24 -5.86
N GLY A 145 -15.05 6.33 -5.86
CA GLY A 145 -15.43 7.59 -5.25
C GLY A 145 -14.26 8.50 -4.92
N SER A 146 -14.46 9.35 -3.93
CA SER A 146 -13.42 10.22 -3.38
C SER A 146 -12.39 9.41 -2.60
N ILE A 147 -11.13 9.87 -2.60
CA ILE A 147 -10.09 9.30 -1.73
C ILE A 147 -10.22 9.96 -0.35
N PRO A 148 -10.53 9.21 0.71
CA PRO A 148 -10.79 9.76 2.03
C PRO A 148 -9.52 10.19 2.77
N VAL A 149 -9.70 11.00 3.81
CA VAL A 149 -8.65 11.38 4.77
C VAL A 149 -8.87 10.62 6.07
N GLY A 150 -7.82 9.96 6.55
CA GLY A 150 -7.75 9.37 7.88
C GLY A 150 -7.17 10.35 8.90
N PRO A 151 -7.24 10.04 10.20
CA PRO A 151 -6.76 10.90 11.26
C PRO A 151 -5.23 11.10 11.23
N PHE A 152 -4.76 12.18 11.87
CA PHE A 152 -3.36 12.31 12.21
C PHE A 152 -2.96 11.24 13.25
N ALA A 153 -1.84 10.57 13.03
CA ALA A 153 -1.29 9.58 13.95
C ALA A 153 0.25 9.62 13.93
N LEU A 154 0.86 9.36 15.08
CA LEU A 154 2.31 9.24 15.18
C LEU A 154 2.79 7.87 14.66
N ILE A 155 4.00 7.85 14.10
CA ILE A 155 4.69 6.62 13.70
C ILE A 155 5.17 5.88 14.94
N GLY A 156 5.16 4.56 14.91
CA GLY A 156 5.83 3.70 15.87
C GLY A 156 4.92 2.69 16.58
N ASP A 157 3.61 2.85 16.47
CA ASP A 157 2.62 1.93 17.01
C ASP A 157 1.50 1.61 16.00
N ASP A 158 0.41 1.01 16.48
CA ASP A 158 -0.75 0.63 15.67
C ASP A 158 -1.65 1.82 15.26
N ALA A 159 -1.38 3.05 15.68
CA ALA A 159 -2.29 4.19 15.51
C ALA A 159 -2.54 4.52 14.02
N ILE A 160 -1.51 4.51 13.19
CA ILE A 160 -1.65 4.71 11.74
C ILE A 160 -2.49 3.58 11.12
N GLY A 161 -2.16 2.33 11.43
CA GLY A 161 -2.88 1.16 10.92
C GLY A 161 -4.36 1.17 11.31
N ARG A 162 -4.67 1.57 12.54
CA ARG A 162 -6.04 1.74 13.02
C ARG A 162 -6.77 2.81 12.23
N GLY A 163 -6.18 3.98 12.04
CA GLY A 163 -6.75 5.06 11.25
C GLY A 163 -7.02 4.65 9.79
N ILE A 164 -6.12 3.86 9.19
CA ILE A 164 -6.32 3.30 7.84
C ILE A 164 -7.55 2.38 7.83
N VAL A 165 -7.61 1.41 8.73
CA VAL A 165 -8.71 0.43 8.79
C VAL A 165 -10.05 1.12 9.06
N GLU A 166 -10.12 2.01 10.04
CA GLU A 166 -11.35 2.75 10.38
C GLU A 166 -11.85 3.59 9.20
N THR A 167 -10.94 4.24 8.48
CA THR A 167 -11.30 5.08 7.33
C THR A 167 -11.74 4.27 6.13
N LEU A 168 -11.06 3.17 5.82
CA LEU A 168 -11.35 2.35 4.65
C LEU A 168 -12.49 1.38 4.84
N SER A 169 -12.84 0.98 6.08
CA SER A 169 -13.96 0.06 6.35
C SER A 169 -15.31 0.56 5.84
N GLY A 170 -15.47 1.87 5.64
CA GLY A 170 -16.69 2.48 5.10
C GLY A 170 -16.54 3.01 3.67
N SER A 171 -15.43 2.71 2.98
CA SER A 171 -15.09 3.28 1.67
C SER A 171 -14.76 2.19 0.65
N PRO A 172 -15.18 2.32 -0.62
CA PRO A 172 -14.73 1.45 -1.69
C PRO A 172 -13.28 1.75 -2.13
N SER A 173 -12.71 2.87 -1.68
CA SER A 173 -11.38 3.32 -2.07
C SER A 173 -10.28 2.39 -1.54
N PRO A 174 -9.35 1.94 -2.39
CA PRO A 174 -8.14 1.25 -1.94
C PRO A 174 -7.06 2.23 -1.42
N ALA A 175 -7.35 3.52 -1.32
CA ALA A 175 -6.40 4.54 -0.87
C ALA A 175 -7.00 5.40 0.24
N VAL A 176 -6.17 5.81 1.19
CA VAL A 176 -6.47 6.78 2.25
C VAL A 176 -5.30 7.75 2.39
N LEU A 177 -5.60 9.02 2.61
CA LEU A 177 -4.61 10.04 2.96
C LEU A 177 -4.54 10.15 4.47
N MET A 178 -3.46 9.73 5.10
CA MET A 178 -3.27 9.97 6.54
C MET A 178 -2.89 11.43 6.75
N GLN A 179 -3.69 12.14 7.54
CA GLN A 179 -3.54 13.60 7.75
C GLN A 179 -2.11 13.96 8.15
N ASN A 180 -1.52 14.98 7.51
CA ASN A 180 -0.17 15.49 7.72
C ASN A 180 0.96 14.47 7.52
N HIS A 181 0.67 13.32 6.88
CA HIS A 181 1.65 12.26 6.66
C HIS A 181 1.79 11.93 5.17
N GLY A 182 0.82 11.23 4.59
CA GLY A 182 0.86 10.83 3.19
C GLY A 182 -0.15 9.73 2.90
N PRO A 183 -0.19 9.23 1.64
CA PRO A 183 -1.11 8.18 1.25
C PRO A 183 -0.63 6.80 1.71
N PHE A 184 -1.60 5.98 2.10
CA PHE A 184 -1.51 4.53 2.23
C PHE A 184 -2.49 3.90 1.25
N THR A 185 -2.05 2.84 0.58
CA THR A 185 -2.90 2.09 -0.35
C THR A 185 -2.87 0.60 -0.05
N ILE A 186 -4.01 -0.04 -0.30
CA ILE A 186 -4.21 -1.47 -0.07
C ILE A 186 -4.59 -2.17 -1.38
N GLY A 187 -4.41 -3.48 -1.44
CA GLY A 187 -4.83 -4.28 -2.58
C GLY A 187 -4.89 -5.77 -2.24
N LYS A 188 -5.52 -6.55 -3.12
CA LYS A 188 -5.56 -8.02 -3.01
C LYS A 188 -4.17 -8.67 -3.03
N ASP A 189 -3.19 -7.94 -3.53
CA ASP A 189 -1.76 -8.27 -3.56
C ASP A 189 -0.92 -6.98 -3.62
N ALA A 190 0.39 -7.09 -3.48
CA ALA A 190 1.28 -5.94 -3.48
C ALA A 190 1.27 -5.16 -4.81
N ARG A 191 1.07 -5.85 -5.94
CA ARG A 191 0.98 -5.20 -7.26
C ARG A 191 -0.27 -4.31 -7.35
N ALA A 192 -1.41 -4.79 -6.89
CA ALA A 192 -2.65 -4.01 -6.85
C ALA A 192 -2.51 -2.78 -5.94
N ALA A 193 -1.86 -2.93 -4.77
CA ALA A 193 -1.60 -1.81 -3.87
C ALA A 193 -0.65 -0.76 -4.49
N VAL A 194 0.40 -1.18 -5.20
CA VAL A 194 1.31 -0.26 -5.94
C VAL A 194 0.56 0.45 -7.07
N LYS A 195 -0.28 -0.27 -7.83
CA LYS A 195 -1.13 0.35 -8.86
C LYS A 195 -2.01 1.45 -8.25
N ALA A 196 -2.66 1.17 -7.13
CA ALA A 196 -3.48 2.15 -6.43
C ALA A 196 -2.66 3.38 -5.98
N ALA A 197 -1.41 3.19 -5.54
CA ALA A 197 -0.52 4.29 -5.15
C ALA A 197 -0.15 5.19 -6.35
N VAL A 198 0.18 4.60 -7.50
CA VAL A 198 0.46 5.34 -8.74
C VAL A 198 -0.77 6.14 -9.18
N MET A 199 -1.95 5.50 -9.17
CA MET A 199 -3.21 6.15 -9.56
C MET A 199 -3.61 7.24 -8.56
N CYS A 200 -3.35 7.05 -7.25
CA CYS A 200 -3.62 8.04 -6.22
C CYS A 200 -2.86 9.35 -6.48
N GLU A 201 -1.56 9.27 -6.76
CA GLU A 201 -0.75 10.45 -7.08
C GLU A 201 -1.21 11.12 -8.36
N GLU A 202 -1.50 10.35 -9.42
CA GLU A 202 -1.95 10.90 -10.70
C GLU A 202 -3.27 11.66 -10.58
N VAL A 203 -4.26 11.10 -9.87
CA VAL A 203 -5.54 11.80 -9.67
C VAL A 203 -5.39 12.99 -8.73
N ALA A 204 -4.56 12.88 -7.69
CA ALA A 204 -4.25 13.99 -6.79
C ALA A 204 -3.69 15.19 -7.55
N ARG A 205 -2.72 14.95 -8.45
CA ARG A 205 -2.11 15.94 -9.32
C ARG A 205 -3.14 16.55 -10.27
N THR A 206 -3.89 15.73 -10.97
CA THR A 206 -4.86 16.20 -11.98
C THR A 206 -5.97 17.04 -11.35
N VAL A 207 -6.53 16.61 -10.19
CA VAL A 207 -7.56 17.37 -9.48
C VAL A 207 -6.99 18.69 -8.94
N HIS A 208 -5.74 18.70 -8.43
CA HIS A 208 -5.09 19.93 -8.01
C HIS A 208 -4.96 20.94 -9.16
N ILE A 209 -4.48 20.51 -10.32
CA ILE A 209 -4.35 21.37 -11.51
C ILE A 209 -5.73 21.85 -11.98
N SER A 210 -6.73 20.98 -12.01
CA SER A 210 -8.09 21.33 -12.39
C SER A 210 -8.66 22.45 -11.51
N ARG A 211 -8.44 22.39 -10.18
CA ARG A 211 -8.89 23.45 -9.25
C ARG A 211 -8.20 24.79 -9.49
N GLN A 212 -7.00 24.81 -10.05
CA GLN A 212 -6.36 26.08 -10.44
C GLN A 212 -6.99 26.71 -11.68
N LEU A 213 -7.63 25.94 -12.53
CA LEU A 213 -8.34 26.39 -13.73
C LEU A 213 -9.78 26.83 -13.39
N GLY A 214 -10.34 26.39 -12.29
CA GLY A 214 -11.69 26.67 -11.81
C GLY A 214 -12.25 25.48 -11.02
N GLU A 215 -13.52 25.58 -10.60
CA GLU A 215 -14.18 24.48 -9.87
C GLU A 215 -14.46 23.31 -10.80
N PRO A 216 -13.97 22.09 -10.52
CA PRO A 216 -14.23 20.92 -11.33
C PRO A 216 -15.73 20.55 -11.36
N LEU A 217 -16.21 20.05 -12.50
CA LEU A 217 -17.58 19.55 -12.60
C LEU A 217 -17.70 18.21 -11.83
N PRO A 218 -18.71 18.05 -10.97
CA PRO A 218 -18.93 16.80 -10.24
C PRO A 218 -19.42 15.69 -11.18
N ILE A 219 -19.09 14.45 -10.86
CA ILE A 219 -19.66 13.25 -11.46
C ILE A 219 -20.81 12.77 -10.55
N ASP A 220 -21.93 12.41 -11.12
CA ASP A 220 -23.09 11.86 -10.39
C ASP A 220 -22.74 10.53 -9.71
N GLN A 221 -23.27 10.29 -8.50
CA GLN A 221 -22.97 9.09 -7.72
C GLN A 221 -23.39 7.78 -8.42
N ALA A 222 -24.47 7.80 -9.19
CA ALA A 222 -24.88 6.62 -9.95
C ALA A 222 -23.90 6.32 -11.09
N GLN A 223 -23.33 7.36 -11.71
CA GLN A 223 -22.28 7.21 -12.71
C GLN A 223 -20.96 6.72 -12.10
N ILE A 224 -20.57 7.23 -10.92
CA ILE A 224 -19.39 6.75 -10.18
C ILE A 224 -19.54 5.26 -9.88
N LYS A 225 -20.70 4.85 -9.36
CA LYS A 225 -20.97 3.44 -9.08
C LYS A 225 -20.91 2.58 -10.35
N ALA A 226 -21.48 3.03 -11.45
CA ALA A 226 -21.46 2.30 -12.73
C ALA A 226 -20.02 2.14 -13.28
N LEU A 227 -19.18 3.18 -13.15
CA LEU A 227 -17.76 3.13 -13.50
C LEU A 227 -17.04 2.07 -12.66
N HIS A 228 -17.20 2.12 -11.34
CA HIS A 228 -16.56 1.17 -10.42
C HIS A 228 -16.97 -0.27 -10.68
N ASP A 229 -18.29 -0.54 -10.77
CA ASP A 229 -18.81 -1.88 -11.02
C ASP A 229 -18.27 -2.44 -12.35
N ARG A 230 -18.22 -1.62 -13.41
CA ARG A 230 -17.68 -2.00 -14.71
C ARG A 230 -16.17 -2.31 -14.61
N TYR A 231 -15.42 -1.48 -13.94
CA TYR A 231 -13.98 -1.64 -13.80
C TYR A 231 -13.63 -2.92 -13.03
N GLN A 232 -14.28 -3.16 -11.90
CA GLN A 232 -14.05 -4.34 -11.09
C GLN A 232 -14.42 -5.66 -11.80
N ASN A 233 -15.45 -5.64 -12.67
CA ASN A 233 -16.02 -6.86 -13.23
C ASN A 233 -15.67 -7.12 -14.70
N VAL A 234 -15.32 -6.09 -15.48
CA VAL A 234 -15.18 -6.20 -16.93
C VAL A 234 -13.74 -6.02 -17.41
N TYR A 235 -13.01 -4.97 -17.02
CA TYR A 235 -11.71 -4.66 -17.60
C TYR A 235 -10.59 -4.24 -16.66
N GLY A 236 -10.84 -3.99 -15.39
CA GLY A 236 -9.85 -3.55 -14.39
C GLY A 236 -8.96 -4.67 -13.80
N ARG A 237 -8.90 -5.84 -14.44
CA ARG A 237 -8.22 -7.04 -13.92
C ARG A 237 -6.76 -7.14 -14.36
#